data_5d3d22af802226c83fe6dfda5497aea8
#
_entry.id   5d3d22af802226c83fe6dfda5497aea8
#
_cell.length_a   1.000
_cell.length_b   1.000
_cell.length_c   1.000
_cell.angle_alpha   90.00
_cell.angle_beta   90.00
_cell.angle_gamma   90.00
#
_symmetry.space_group_name_H-M   'P 1'
#
loop_
_entity.id
_entity.type
_entity.pdbx_description
1 polymer ?
#
loop_
_entity_poly.entity_id
_entity_poly.type
_entity_poly.pdbx_seq_one_letter_code
_entity_poly.pdbx_strand_id
1 'polypeptide(L)'
;YLRADDYKKKKAPAAELALESARIDARRALETARSQFGAEAAVLTLKSEAGRLVYEAQAGKRSVLIDALTGNSLSPLTEEDASRFADQYAPKGASRLAARHEDSFIGRDGRKRGPVWIVSYRENGGTDIVLDDMSGQIVEEFAPSRRFHFWVMRLHKLDFFHTDQALP
;
A
#
# COMPACT_ATOMS: atom_id res chain seq x y z
N TYR A 1 1.12 -25.95 -4.08
CA TYR A 1 1.68 -25.27 -2.90
C TYR A 1 2.61 -24.17 -3.40
N LEU A 2 2.08 -22.94 -3.62
CA LEU A 2 2.86 -21.75 -3.88
C LEU A 2 3.32 -21.22 -2.51
N ARG A 3 4.64 -21.18 -2.32
CA ARG A 3 5.26 -20.66 -1.09
C ARG A 3 4.92 -19.18 -0.92
N ALA A 4 4.69 -18.78 0.34
CA ALA A 4 4.46 -17.40 0.76
C ALA A 4 5.63 -16.44 0.44
N ASP A 5 6.77 -16.95 -0.01
CA ASP A 5 7.99 -16.20 -0.30
C ASP A 5 8.05 -15.60 -1.71
N ASP A 6 7.12 -15.94 -2.60
CA ASP A 6 7.08 -15.40 -3.97
C ASP A 6 6.55 -13.95 -4.04
N TYR A 7 6.14 -13.38 -2.90
CA TYR A 7 5.92 -11.96 -2.73
C TYR A 7 7.22 -11.19 -2.44
N LYS A 8 8.31 -11.58 -3.06
CA LYS A 8 9.44 -10.66 -3.16
C LYS A 8 8.93 -9.43 -3.89
N LYS A 9 8.81 -8.36 -3.09
CA LYS A 9 8.50 -6.99 -3.49
C LYS A 9 8.86 -6.81 -4.95
N LYS A 10 7.86 -6.70 -5.83
CA LYS A 10 8.10 -6.14 -7.18
C LYS A 10 8.66 -4.75 -6.91
N LYS A 11 9.98 -4.66 -6.95
CA LYS A 11 10.66 -3.38 -6.82
C LYS A 11 10.20 -2.60 -8.03
N ALA A 12 9.49 -1.50 -7.82
CA ALA A 12 9.23 -0.57 -8.90
C ALA A 12 10.56 -0.32 -9.63
N PRO A 13 10.58 -0.25 -10.99
CA PRO A 13 11.78 0.11 -11.70
C PRO A 13 12.26 1.41 -11.09
N ALA A 14 13.46 1.40 -10.52
CA ALA A 14 14.08 2.60 -9.98
C ALA A 14 14.24 3.57 -11.15
N ALA A 15 13.35 4.53 -11.28
CA ALA A 15 13.67 5.72 -12.04
C ALA A 15 14.88 6.32 -11.30
N GLU A 16 16.00 6.37 -11.97
CA GLU A 16 17.22 6.98 -11.47
C GLU A 16 16.99 8.49 -11.38
N LEU A 17 16.25 8.90 -10.36
CA LEU A 17 16.16 10.31 -10.00
C LEU A 17 17.49 10.67 -9.37
N ALA A 18 18.16 11.63 -9.96
CA ALA A 18 19.38 12.17 -9.40
C ALA A 18 19.10 12.66 -7.97
N LEU A 19 19.74 12.04 -6.97
CA LEU A 19 19.63 12.41 -5.56
C LEU A 19 19.94 13.90 -5.35
N GLU A 20 20.68 14.48 -6.27
CA GLU A 20 21.02 15.90 -6.38
C GLU A 20 19.80 16.81 -6.60
N SER A 21 18.67 16.27 -7.00
CA SER A 21 17.42 17.03 -7.17
C SER A 21 16.68 17.30 -5.86
N ALA A 22 17.09 16.71 -4.72
CA ALA A 22 16.53 17.06 -3.43
C ALA A 22 16.87 18.51 -3.10
N ARG A 23 15.85 19.33 -2.81
CA ARG A 23 16.01 20.76 -2.47
C ARG A 23 15.97 21.03 -0.99
N ILE A 24 15.40 20.11 -0.20
CA ILE A 24 15.41 20.22 1.25
C ILE A 24 16.45 19.27 1.84
N ASP A 25 17.08 19.70 2.93
CA ASP A 25 18.02 18.87 3.66
C ASP A 25 17.30 17.88 4.61
N ALA A 26 18.05 16.91 5.10
CA ALA A 26 17.55 15.88 6.00
C ALA A 26 17.06 16.49 7.35
N ARG A 27 17.61 17.62 7.79
CA ARG A 27 17.20 18.29 9.02
C ARG A 27 15.77 18.78 8.90
N ARG A 28 15.45 19.49 7.80
CA ARG A 28 14.11 20.00 7.53
C ARG A 28 13.09 18.88 7.37
N ALA A 29 13.47 17.79 6.70
CA ALA A 29 12.61 16.60 6.61
C ALA A 29 12.32 15.99 7.99
N LEU A 30 13.34 15.92 8.87
CA LEU A 30 13.16 15.44 10.24
C LEU A 30 12.27 16.37 11.08
N GLU A 31 12.35 17.67 10.90
CA GLU A 31 11.47 18.64 11.59
C GLU A 31 10.01 18.42 11.17
N THR A 32 9.75 18.23 9.87
CA THR A 32 8.41 17.89 9.38
C THR A 32 7.93 16.55 9.95
N ALA A 33 8.79 15.53 9.98
CA ALA A 33 8.44 14.22 10.56
C ALA A 33 8.12 14.32 12.06
N ARG A 34 8.89 15.08 12.81
CA ARG A 34 8.68 15.30 14.25
C ARG A 34 7.35 15.96 14.55
N SER A 35 6.87 16.84 13.71
CA SER A 35 5.56 17.48 13.89
C SER A 35 4.41 16.45 13.82
N GLN A 36 4.61 15.31 13.15
CA GLN A 36 3.62 14.25 13.00
C GLN A 36 3.79 13.09 14.00
N PHE A 37 5.03 12.75 14.35
CA PHE A 37 5.34 11.64 15.27
C PHE A 37 5.60 12.07 16.70
N GLY A 38 5.79 13.38 16.95
CA GLY A 38 6.43 13.83 18.17
C GLY A 38 7.95 13.61 18.11
N ALA A 39 8.62 13.51 19.26
CA ALA A 39 10.08 13.47 19.34
C ALA A 39 10.76 12.19 18.81
N GLU A 40 10.00 11.18 18.38
CA GLU A 40 10.50 9.80 18.16
C GLU A 40 10.90 9.47 16.71
N ALA A 41 11.10 10.42 15.82
CA ALA A 41 11.56 10.09 14.46
C ALA A 41 12.97 9.49 14.50
N ALA A 42 13.10 8.21 14.18
CA ALA A 42 14.34 7.46 14.39
C ALA A 42 15.15 7.22 13.11
N VAL A 43 14.49 7.01 11.96
CA VAL A 43 15.16 6.69 10.70
C VAL A 43 14.59 7.56 9.59
N LEU A 44 15.49 8.18 8.81
CA LEU A 44 15.14 8.95 7.62
C LEU A 44 15.83 8.34 6.41
N THR A 45 15.05 7.99 5.40
CA THR A 45 15.55 7.41 4.15
C THR A 45 15.11 8.27 2.97
N LEU A 46 16.06 8.71 2.13
CA LEU A 46 15.76 9.35 0.85
C LEU A 46 15.55 8.27 -0.21
N LYS A 47 14.41 8.29 -0.90
CA LYS A 47 14.07 7.30 -1.93
C LYS A 47 13.29 7.94 -3.08
N SER A 48 13.28 7.26 -4.22
CA SER A 48 12.38 7.58 -5.32
C SER A 48 11.08 6.76 -5.17
N GLU A 49 9.95 7.44 -5.23
CA GLU A 49 8.62 6.81 -5.18
C GLU A 49 7.70 7.48 -6.19
N ALA A 50 7.14 6.72 -7.12
CA ALA A 50 6.27 7.22 -8.19
C ALA A 50 6.84 8.38 -9.01
N GLY A 51 8.14 8.32 -9.33
CA GLY A 51 8.82 9.39 -10.05
C GLY A 51 9.04 10.67 -9.23
N ARG A 52 8.82 10.63 -7.92
CA ARG A 52 9.13 11.70 -6.96
C ARG A 52 10.27 11.30 -6.05
N LEU A 53 11.06 12.27 -5.66
CA LEU A 53 12.05 12.10 -4.60
C LEU A 53 11.39 12.42 -3.27
N VAL A 54 11.40 11.47 -2.35
CA VAL A 54 10.73 11.57 -1.05
C VAL A 54 11.66 11.15 0.08
N TYR A 55 11.53 11.80 1.22
CA TYR A 55 12.05 11.27 2.47
C TYR A 55 10.97 10.40 3.12
N GLU A 56 11.31 9.17 3.45
CA GLU A 56 10.53 8.32 4.32
C GLU A 56 11.09 8.42 5.73
N ALA A 57 10.30 8.95 6.66
CA ALA A 57 10.64 8.99 8.07
C ALA A 57 9.88 7.89 8.81
N GLN A 58 10.60 7.08 9.62
CA GLN A 58 10.06 5.96 10.36
C GLN A 58 10.21 6.16 11.85
N ALA A 59 9.17 5.84 12.61
CA ALA A 59 9.15 5.80 14.06
C ALA A 59 8.45 4.51 14.52
N GLY A 60 9.24 3.51 14.90
CA GLY A 60 8.71 2.17 15.20
C GLY A 60 8.03 1.54 13.98
N LYS A 61 6.70 1.33 14.07
CA LYS A 61 5.89 0.76 12.97
C LYS A 61 5.21 1.83 12.10
N ARG A 62 5.32 3.10 12.47
CA ARG A 62 4.73 4.21 11.73
C ARG A 62 5.73 4.76 10.73
N SER A 63 5.23 5.15 9.57
CA SER A 63 6.03 5.76 8.51
C SER A 63 5.27 6.94 7.93
N VAL A 64 5.96 8.00 7.56
CA VAL A 64 5.41 9.14 6.83
C VAL A 64 6.32 9.50 5.68
N LEU A 65 5.73 10.06 4.63
CA LEU A 65 6.41 10.52 3.43
C LEU A 65 6.46 12.05 3.42
N ILE A 66 7.61 12.57 3.05
CA ILE A 66 7.86 14.01 2.95
C ILE A 66 8.45 14.27 1.56
N ASP A 67 7.86 15.19 0.84
CA ASP A 67 8.35 15.59 -0.48
C ASP A 67 9.75 16.24 -0.37
N ALA A 68 10.72 15.67 -1.09
CA ALA A 68 12.12 16.14 -0.99
C ALA A 68 12.38 17.46 -1.76
N LEU A 69 11.41 17.96 -2.52
CA LEU A 69 11.50 19.24 -3.21
C LEU A 69 10.90 20.37 -2.36
N THR A 70 9.77 20.11 -1.71
CA THR A 70 8.98 21.15 -1.04
C THR A 70 9.12 21.10 0.49
N GLY A 71 9.43 19.93 1.06
CA GLY A 71 9.44 19.70 2.50
C GLY A 71 8.04 19.46 3.09
N ASN A 72 7.01 19.43 2.28
CA ASN A 72 5.66 19.18 2.74
C ASN A 72 5.44 17.69 3.01
N SER A 73 4.61 17.38 4.02
CA SER A 73 4.16 16.02 4.22
C SER A 73 3.26 15.57 3.07
N LEU A 74 3.48 14.36 2.58
CA LEU A 74 2.58 13.65 1.67
C LEU A 74 1.67 12.69 2.42
N SER A 75 1.87 12.53 3.74
CA SER A 75 1.08 11.64 4.59
C SER A 75 0.08 12.41 5.46
N PRO A 76 -1.19 11.99 5.56
CA PRO A 76 -1.78 10.89 4.78
C PRO A 76 -1.85 11.21 3.28
N LEU A 77 -1.78 10.16 2.43
CA LEU A 77 -1.80 10.33 0.99
C LEU A 77 -3.13 10.93 0.51
N THR A 78 -3.03 11.81 -0.47
CA THR A 78 -4.20 12.24 -1.25
C THR A 78 -4.61 11.15 -2.24
N GLU A 79 -5.83 11.22 -2.80
CA GLU A 79 -6.28 10.33 -3.87
C GLU A 79 -5.34 10.34 -5.06
N GLU A 80 -4.82 11.51 -5.43
CA GLU A 80 -3.88 11.67 -6.53
C GLU A 80 -2.55 10.97 -6.26
N ASP A 81 -1.98 11.15 -5.07
CA ASP A 81 -0.72 10.52 -4.69
C ASP A 81 -0.87 9.01 -4.56
N ALA A 82 -1.95 8.52 -3.92
CA ALA A 82 -2.25 7.10 -3.82
C ALA A 82 -2.41 6.46 -5.21
N SER A 83 -3.13 7.13 -6.11
CA SER A 83 -3.29 6.70 -7.49
C SER A 83 -1.96 6.62 -8.22
N ARG A 84 -1.12 7.63 -8.10
CA ARG A 84 0.21 7.69 -8.72
C ARG A 84 1.13 6.58 -8.17
N PHE A 85 1.06 6.31 -6.88
CA PHE A 85 1.82 5.23 -6.25
C PHE A 85 1.34 3.85 -6.72
N ALA A 86 0.03 3.65 -6.81
CA ALA A 86 -0.53 2.40 -7.31
C ALA A 86 -0.18 2.14 -8.78
N ASP A 87 -0.14 3.18 -9.63
CA ASP A 87 0.15 3.06 -11.07
C ASP A 87 1.50 2.40 -11.36
N GLN A 88 2.49 2.50 -10.44
CA GLN A 88 3.79 1.84 -10.60
C GLN A 88 3.69 0.31 -10.54
N TYR A 89 2.67 -0.19 -9.88
CA TYR A 89 2.45 -1.62 -9.65
C TYR A 89 1.32 -2.17 -10.51
N ALA A 90 0.61 -1.28 -11.20
CA ALA A 90 -0.46 -1.67 -12.09
C ALA A 90 0.05 -2.57 -13.21
N PRO A 91 -0.75 -3.54 -13.67
CA PRO A 91 -0.42 -4.33 -14.84
C PRO A 91 -0.21 -3.45 -16.07
N LYS A 92 0.71 -3.84 -16.96
CA LYS A 92 0.98 -3.07 -18.18
C LYS A 92 -0.29 -2.93 -19.02
N GLY A 93 -0.62 -1.69 -19.38
CA GLY A 93 -1.80 -1.38 -20.20
C GLY A 93 -3.11 -1.35 -19.41
N ALA A 94 -3.09 -1.56 -18.11
CA ALA A 94 -4.28 -1.42 -17.28
C ALA A 94 -4.76 0.02 -17.21
N SER A 95 -6.07 0.22 -17.30
CA SER A 95 -6.71 1.53 -17.10
C SER A 95 -7.22 1.63 -15.67
N ARG A 96 -6.87 2.71 -14.97
CA ARG A 96 -7.42 2.99 -13.64
C ARG A 96 -8.92 3.29 -13.74
N LEU A 97 -9.70 2.65 -12.87
CA LEU A 97 -11.16 2.80 -12.81
C LEU A 97 -11.59 3.74 -11.69
N ALA A 98 -11.05 3.56 -10.49
CA ALA A 98 -11.43 4.29 -9.30
C ALA A 98 -10.32 4.20 -8.24
N ALA A 99 -10.30 5.18 -7.35
CA ALA A 99 -9.60 5.11 -6.08
C ALA A 99 -10.61 5.40 -4.98
N ARG A 100 -10.51 4.68 -3.84
CA ARG A 100 -11.35 4.90 -2.67
C ARG A 100 -10.52 4.77 -1.40
N HIS A 101 -10.83 5.58 -0.42
CA HIS A 101 -10.25 5.53 0.90
C HIS A 101 -11.14 4.72 1.84
N GLU A 102 -10.52 3.87 2.66
CA GLU A 102 -11.19 3.04 3.66
C GLU A 102 -10.49 3.23 5.02
N ASP A 103 -11.24 3.59 6.06
CA ASP A 103 -10.69 3.82 7.40
C ASP A 103 -10.11 2.54 8.03
N SER A 104 -10.54 1.38 7.56
CA SER A 104 -10.00 0.10 7.97
C SER A 104 -10.18 -0.97 6.92
N PHE A 105 -9.19 -1.84 6.81
CA PHE A 105 -9.14 -2.92 5.85
C PHE A 105 -8.81 -4.25 6.53
N ILE A 106 -9.54 -5.31 6.17
CA ILE A 106 -9.25 -6.67 6.65
C ILE A 106 -8.55 -7.41 5.52
N GLY A 107 -7.26 -7.67 5.71
CA GLY A 107 -6.46 -8.41 4.76
C GLY A 107 -6.83 -9.89 4.67
N ARG A 108 -6.28 -10.60 3.70
CA ARG A 108 -6.49 -12.05 3.54
C ARG A 108 -6.01 -12.88 4.71
N ASP A 109 -5.04 -12.38 5.45
CA ASP A 109 -4.56 -12.98 6.68
C ASP A 109 -5.54 -12.81 7.87
N GLY A 110 -6.68 -12.15 7.64
CA GLY A 110 -7.69 -11.84 8.65
C GLY A 110 -7.30 -10.70 9.58
N ARG A 111 -6.15 -10.07 9.38
CA ARG A 111 -5.70 -8.95 10.22
C ARG A 111 -6.34 -7.66 9.76
N LYS A 112 -6.85 -6.92 10.75
CA LYS A 112 -7.31 -5.55 10.54
C LYS A 112 -6.09 -4.63 10.42
N ARG A 113 -6.09 -3.81 9.38
CA ARG A 113 -5.09 -2.76 9.12
C ARG A 113 -5.76 -1.39 9.24
N GLY A 114 -4.94 -0.36 9.40
CA GLY A 114 -5.38 1.03 9.48
C GLY A 114 -5.92 1.57 8.16
N PRO A 115 -6.06 2.89 8.05
CA PRO A 115 -6.58 3.51 6.84
C PRO A 115 -5.76 3.13 5.60
N VAL A 116 -6.47 2.87 4.50
CA VAL A 116 -5.86 2.44 3.24
C VAL A 116 -6.52 3.11 2.05
N TRP A 117 -5.78 3.23 0.96
CA TRP A 117 -6.29 3.50 -0.36
C TRP A 117 -6.44 2.21 -1.15
N ILE A 118 -7.58 2.02 -1.82
CA ILE A 118 -7.84 0.92 -2.73
C ILE A 118 -8.00 1.50 -4.13
N VAL A 119 -7.03 1.20 -4.99
CA VAL A 119 -7.00 1.66 -6.38
C VAL A 119 -7.31 0.50 -7.30
N SER A 120 -8.40 0.64 -8.07
CA SER A 120 -8.94 -0.41 -8.95
C SER A 120 -8.54 -0.16 -10.40
N TYR A 121 -8.14 -1.23 -11.08
CA TYR A 121 -7.73 -1.20 -12.49
C TYR A 121 -8.57 -2.15 -13.31
N ARG A 122 -8.82 -1.75 -14.58
CA ARG A 122 -9.46 -2.60 -15.58
C ARG A 122 -8.42 -3.34 -16.38
N GLU A 123 -8.27 -4.61 -16.11
CA GLU A 123 -7.51 -5.57 -16.90
C GLU A 123 -7.96 -6.98 -16.52
N ASN A 124 -8.17 -7.88 -17.52
CA ASN A 124 -8.40 -9.33 -17.34
C ASN A 124 -9.24 -9.73 -16.11
N GLY A 125 -10.30 -8.95 -15.81
CA GLY A 125 -11.20 -9.16 -14.66
C GLY A 125 -11.01 -8.22 -13.47
N GLY A 126 -10.09 -7.26 -13.57
CA GLY A 126 -9.86 -6.20 -12.59
C GLY A 126 -8.80 -6.54 -11.53
N THR A 127 -7.91 -5.61 -11.26
CA THR A 127 -6.91 -5.69 -10.20
C THR A 127 -7.16 -4.55 -9.22
N ASP A 128 -7.16 -4.84 -7.92
CA ASP A 128 -7.16 -3.84 -6.87
C ASP A 128 -5.79 -3.83 -6.19
N ILE A 129 -5.21 -2.65 -6.06
CA ILE A 129 -3.98 -2.40 -5.31
C ILE A 129 -4.36 -1.66 -4.04
N VAL A 130 -4.01 -2.23 -2.89
CA VAL A 130 -4.28 -1.66 -1.57
C VAL A 130 -2.99 -1.07 -1.03
N LEU A 131 -3.02 0.21 -0.71
CA LEU A 131 -1.89 0.97 -0.18
C LEU A 131 -2.20 1.45 1.23
N ASP A 132 -1.21 1.41 2.11
CA ASP A 132 -1.25 2.12 3.38
C ASP A 132 -1.27 3.63 3.13
N ASP A 133 -2.19 4.36 3.75
CA ASP A 133 -2.41 5.78 3.46
C ASP A 133 -1.30 6.70 3.98
N MET A 134 -0.52 6.24 4.95
CA MET A 134 0.57 7.01 5.53
C MET A 134 1.89 6.78 4.81
N SER A 135 2.20 5.53 4.46
CA SER A 135 3.50 5.15 3.89
C SER A 135 3.49 4.93 2.38
N GLY A 136 2.31 4.80 1.77
CA GLY A 136 2.17 4.42 0.36
C GLY A 136 2.64 3.00 0.05
N GLN A 137 2.96 2.19 1.07
CA GLN A 137 3.39 0.81 0.87
C GLN A 137 2.22 -0.07 0.46
N ILE A 138 2.49 -1.02 -0.45
CA ILE A 138 1.49 -2.01 -0.81
C ILE A 138 1.20 -2.91 0.38
N VAL A 139 -0.06 -2.88 0.80
CA VAL A 139 -0.61 -3.77 1.82
C VAL A 139 -1.03 -5.08 1.21
N GLU A 140 -1.71 -5.01 0.06
CA GLU A 140 -2.22 -6.18 -0.65
C GLU A 140 -2.50 -5.88 -2.13
N GLU A 141 -2.48 -6.94 -2.97
CA GLU A 141 -2.87 -6.89 -4.37
C GLU A 141 -3.92 -7.98 -4.64
N PHE A 142 -5.06 -7.60 -5.20
CA PHE A 142 -6.13 -8.52 -5.58
C PHE A 142 -6.22 -8.64 -7.09
N ALA A 143 -5.73 -9.74 -7.65
CA ALA A 143 -5.95 -10.09 -9.05
C ALA A 143 -7.24 -10.95 -9.21
N PRO A 144 -7.90 -10.95 -10.39
CA PRO A 144 -9.20 -11.63 -10.63
C PRO A 144 -9.19 -13.11 -10.33
N SER A 145 -8.13 -13.81 -10.72
CA SER A 145 -7.97 -15.24 -10.45
C SER A 145 -7.99 -15.56 -8.96
N ARG A 146 -7.70 -14.57 -8.11
CA ARG A 146 -7.68 -14.70 -6.66
C ARG A 146 -9.02 -14.34 -6.00
N ARG A 147 -9.86 -13.48 -6.65
CA ARG A 147 -11.22 -13.21 -6.18
C ARG A 147 -12.07 -14.47 -6.23
N PHE A 148 -11.95 -15.24 -7.31
CA PHE A 148 -12.66 -16.51 -7.46
C PHE A 148 -12.24 -17.52 -6.39
N HIS A 149 -10.95 -17.65 -6.13
CA HIS A 149 -10.43 -18.55 -5.09
C HIS A 149 -10.90 -18.17 -3.69
N PHE A 150 -10.95 -16.88 -3.38
CA PHE A 150 -11.46 -16.36 -2.10
C PHE A 150 -12.96 -16.67 -1.93
N TRP A 151 -13.75 -16.51 -3.00
CA TRP A 151 -15.19 -16.86 -3.01
C TRP A 151 -15.41 -18.35 -2.79
N VAL A 152 -14.66 -19.19 -3.49
CA VAL A 152 -14.71 -20.65 -3.34
C VAL A 152 -14.31 -21.08 -1.92
N MET A 153 -13.27 -20.50 -1.35
CA MET A 153 -12.85 -20.80 0.02
C MET A 153 -13.85 -20.31 1.07
N ARG A 154 -14.56 -19.22 0.79
CA ARG A 154 -15.62 -18.72 1.66
C ARG A 154 -16.87 -19.59 1.60
N LEU A 155 -17.23 -20.08 0.42
CA LEU A 155 -18.29 -21.07 0.23
C LEU A 155 -17.95 -22.40 0.93
N HIS A 156 -16.71 -22.86 0.85
CA HIS A 156 -16.26 -24.07 1.54
C HIS A 156 -16.36 -23.98 3.07
N LYS A 157 -16.18 -22.77 3.63
CA LYS A 157 -16.37 -22.55 5.08
C LYS A 157 -17.83 -22.46 5.50
N LEU A 158 -18.77 -22.24 4.58
CA LEU A 158 -20.21 -22.23 4.85
C LEU A 158 -20.81 -23.64 4.81
N ASP A 159 -20.15 -24.61 4.18
CA ASP A 159 -20.59 -26.00 4.13
C ASP A 159 -20.38 -26.78 5.44
N PHE A 160 -19.80 -26.18 6.47
CA PHE A 160 -19.67 -26.81 7.79
C PHE A 160 -20.86 -26.59 8.73
N PHE A 161 -21.96 -26.01 8.27
CA PHE A 161 -23.23 -26.07 8.96
C PHE A 161 -24.05 -27.19 8.38
N HIS A 162 -23.68 -28.41 8.75
CA HIS A 162 -24.60 -29.50 8.92
C HIS A 162 -23.95 -30.81 8.73
N THR A 163 -24.01 -31.67 9.60
CA THR A 163 -25.10 -32.51 10.02
C THR A 163 -24.72 -33.20 11.32
N ASP A 164 -25.12 -32.64 12.42
CA ASP A 164 -25.41 -33.45 13.59
C ASP A 164 -26.94 -33.43 13.74
N GLN A 165 -27.63 -34.23 12.93
CA GLN A 165 -28.90 -34.78 13.31
C GLN A 165 -28.67 -36.25 13.63
N ALA A 166 -28.38 -36.55 14.87
CA ALA A 166 -28.62 -37.83 15.45
C ALA A 166 -30.14 -38.12 15.30
N LEU A 167 -30.47 -39.18 14.59
CA LEU A 167 -31.78 -39.80 14.65
C LEU A 167 -31.81 -40.78 15.83
N PRO A 168 -33.00 -40.93 16.45
CA PRO A 168 -33.18 -41.72 17.64
C PRO A 168 -33.05 -43.22 17.42
#